data_fe33eb106927d0fd40cf08f392968d44
#
_entry.id   fe33eb106927d0fd40cf08f392968d44
#
_cell.length_a   1.000
_cell.length_b   1.000
_cell.length_c   1.000
_cell.angle_alpha   90.00
_cell.angle_beta   90.00
_cell.angle_gamma   90.00
#
_symmetry.space_group_name_H-M   'P 1'
#
loop_
_entity.id
_entity.type
_entity.pdbx_description
1 polymer ?
#
loop_
_entity_poly.entity_id
_entity_poly.type
_entity_poly.pdbx_seq_one_letter_code
_entity_poly.pdbx_strand_id
1 'polypeptide(L)' 'MKQKKELTKRQEDTMKKHSKHHTSKHMRFMRSKMLQGMSFSESHKLAQKKVGK' A
#
# COMPACT_ATOMS: atom_id res chain seq x y z
N MET A 1 15.13 -0.52 -10.89
CA MET A 1 14.67 0.49 -9.99
C MET A 1 14.89 0.16 -8.53
N LYS A 2 15.29 1.14 -7.74
CA LYS A 2 15.62 0.87 -6.36
C LYS A 2 14.37 0.81 -5.49
N GLN A 3 14.38 -0.10 -4.55
CA GLN A 3 13.30 -0.20 -3.60
C GLN A 3 13.44 0.91 -2.56
N LYS A 4 12.32 1.33 -2.01
CA LYS A 4 12.31 2.31 -0.95
C LYS A 4 12.48 1.60 0.38
N LYS A 5 13.19 2.24 1.30
CA LYS A 5 13.34 1.68 2.64
C LYS A 5 12.09 1.93 3.48
N GLU A 6 11.43 3.03 3.21
CA GLU A 6 10.22 3.39 3.92
C GLU A 6 9.37 4.30 3.06
N LEU A 7 8.12 4.40 3.41
CA LEU A 7 7.20 5.26 2.69
C LEU A 7 7.38 6.70 3.10
N THR A 8 7.00 7.62 2.19
CA THR A 8 7.02 9.03 2.54
C THR A 8 5.94 9.31 3.57
N LYS A 9 6.07 10.45 4.24
CA LYS A 9 5.06 10.83 5.22
C LYS A 9 3.68 10.91 4.60
N ARG A 10 3.62 11.43 3.38
CA ARG A 10 2.35 11.53 2.65
C ARG A 10 1.74 10.15 2.41
N GLN A 11 2.57 9.21 2.01
CA GLN A 11 2.11 7.85 1.77
C GLN A 11 1.64 7.20 3.07
N GLU A 12 2.37 7.41 4.15
CA GLU A 12 1.98 6.86 5.45
C GLU A 12 0.64 7.42 5.90
N ASP A 13 0.43 8.72 5.72
CA ASP A 13 -0.83 9.34 6.09
C ASP A 13 -1.98 8.75 5.29
N THR A 14 -1.78 8.58 3.98
CA THR A 14 -2.77 8.00 3.11
C THR A 14 -3.09 6.57 3.54
N MET A 15 -2.05 5.79 3.83
CA MET A 15 -2.22 4.42 4.28
C MET A 15 -3.02 4.36 5.59
N LYS A 16 -2.72 5.27 6.50
CA LYS A 16 -3.41 5.32 7.78
C LYS A 16 -4.89 5.57 7.60
N LYS A 17 -5.25 6.49 6.70
CA LYS A 17 -6.65 6.78 6.43
C LYS A 17 -7.36 5.58 5.81
N HIS A 18 -6.68 4.90 4.92
CA HIS A 18 -7.27 3.75 4.24
C HIS A 18 -7.38 2.53 5.13
N SER A 19 -6.55 2.43 6.15
CA SER A 19 -6.57 1.27 7.04
C SER A 19 -7.90 1.12 7.76
N LYS A 20 -8.69 2.18 7.81
CA LYS A 20 -10.01 2.13 8.43
C LYS A 20 -11.02 1.35 7.59
N HIS A 21 -10.76 1.22 6.32
CA HIS A 21 -11.69 0.59 5.38
C HIS A 21 -11.21 -0.74 4.84
N HIS A 22 -9.99 -1.14 5.19
CA HIS A 22 -9.41 -2.36 4.66
C HIS A 22 -8.80 -3.18 5.78
N THR A 23 -8.67 -4.47 5.52
CA THR A 23 -8.06 -5.37 6.50
C THR A 23 -6.55 -5.11 6.60
N SER A 24 -5.98 -5.59 7.69
CA SER A 24 -4.52 -5.47 7.87
C SER A 24 -3.77 -6.17 6.75
N LYS A 25 -4.31 -7.29 6.28
CA LYS A 25 -3.69 -8.05 5.20
C LYS A 25 -3.63 -7.22 3.92
N HIS A 26 -4.72 -6.52 3.60
CA HIS A 26 -4.78 -5.64 2.45
C HIS A 26 -3.75 -4.51 2.56
N MET A 27 -3.71 -3.87 3.72
CA MET A 27 -2.79 -2.76 3.93
C MET A 27 -1.33 -3.20 3.88
N ARG A 28 -1.05 -4.36 4.44
CA ARG A 28 0.30 -4.91 4.42
C ARG A 28 0.75 -5.20 3.00
N PHE A 29 -0.14 -5.75 2.20
CA PHE A 29 0.16 -6.02 0.80
C PHE A 29 0.47 -4.72 0.05
N MET A 30 -0.37 -3.71 0.24
CA MET A 30 -0.15 -2.41 -0.41
C MET A 30 1.17 -1.80 -0.01
N ARG A 31 1.48 -1.83 1.29
CA ARG A 31 2.72 -1.26 1.78
C ARG A 31 3.93 -1.93 1.12
N SER A 32 3.88 -3.25 1.04
CA SER A 32 4.95 -4.01 0.41
C SER A 32 5.16 -3.57 -1.04
N LYS A 33 4.07 -3.42 -1.78
CA LYS A 33 4.16 -3.02 -3.18
C LYS A 33 4.65 -1.59 -3.34
N MET A 34 4.21 -0.70 -2.47
CA MET A 34 4.67 0.68 -2.51
C MET A 34 6.16 0.79 -2.21
N LEU A 35 6.64 -0.04 -1.31
CA LEU A 35 8.07 -0.08 -0.99
C LEU A 35 8.89 -0.59 -2.16
N GLN A 36 8.29 -1.36 -3.05
CA GLN A 36 8.94 -1.84 -4.25
C GLN A 36 8.96 -0.77 -5.35
N GLY A 37 8.35 0.37 -5.09
CA GLY A 37 8.36 1.48 -6.03
C GLY A 37 7.04 1.70 -6.75
N MET A 38 6.02 0.92 -6.44
CA MET A 38 4.72 1.09 -7.06
C MET A 38 4.00 2.29 -6.48
N SER A 39 3.14 2.92 -7.29
CA SER A 39 2.32 4.01 -6.83
C SER A 39 1.23 3.49 -5.91
N PHE A 40 0.61 4.41 -5.16
CA PHE A 40 -0.50 4.04 -4.29
C PHE A 40 -1.64 3.42 -5.10
N SER A 41 -1.99 4.04 -6.21
CA SER A 41 -3.09 3.54 -7.04
C SER A 41 -2.84 2.14 -7.55
N GLU A 42 -1.65 1.88 -8.03
CA GLU A 42 -1.29 0.55 -8.54
C GLU A 42 -1.29 -0.48 -7.43
N SER A 43 -0.75 -0.10 -6.29
CA SER A 43 -0.72 -1.00 -5.13
C SER A 43 -2.12 -1.35 -4.69
N HIS A 44 -3.01 -0.37 -4.68
CA HIS A 44 -4.39 -0.57 -4.30
C HIS A 44 -5.11 -1.53 -5.24
N LYS A 45 -4.92 -1.35 -6.54
CA LYS A 45 -5.53 -2.23 -7.53
C LYS A 45 -5.08 -3.66 -7.35
N LEU A 46 -3.78 -3.85 -7.15
CA LEU A 46 -3.24 -5.18 -6.95
C LEU A 46 -3.76 -5.81 -5.66
N ALA A 47 -3.84 -5.01 -4.61
CA ALA A 47 -4.32 -5.51 -3.34
C ALA A 47 -5.77 -5.97 -3.45
N GLN A 48 -6.59 -5.19 -4.13
CA GLN A 48 -7.99 -5.57 -4.33
C GLN A 48 -8.11 -6.86 -5.13
N LYS A 49 -7.21 -7.05 -6.09
CA LYS A 49 -7.23 -8.21 -6.94
C LYS A 49 -6.70 -9.46 -6.23
N LYS A 50 -5.65 -9.30 -5.45
CA LYS A 50 -4.97 -10.43 -4.80
C LYS A 50 -5.53 -10.76 -3.43
N VAL A 51 -5.86 -9.74 -2.67
CA VAL A 51 -6.34 -9.91 -1.30
C VAL A 51 -7.85 -9.77 -1.21
N GLY A 52 -8.40 -8.88 -1.99
CA GLY A 52 -9.81 -8.62 -2.04
C GLY A 52 -10.25 -7.47 -1.16
N LYS A 53 -9.87 -7.54 0.08
CA LYS A 53 -10.28 -6.49 1.03
C LYS A 53 -9.15 -5.93 1.81
#